data_32da885a1221496d3686bf4fcbbe240e
#
_entry.id   32da885a1221496d3686bf4fcbbe240e
#
_cell.length_a   1.000
_cell.length_b   1.000
_cell.length_c   1.000
_cell.angle_alpha   90.00
_cell.angle_beta   90.00
_cell.angle_gamma   90.00
#
_symmetry.space_group_name_H-M   'P 1'
#
loop_
_entity.id
_entity.type
_entity.pdbx_description
1 polymer ?
#
loop_
_entity_poly.entity_id
_entity_poly.type
_entity_poly.pdbx_seq_one_letter_code
_entity_poly.pdbx_strand_id
1 'polypeptide(L)'
;MDFGVISEGPTDQLVLENILFGFFEDKNLLINPLQPKPGESGNWDKVFKYCASKDFEAALTSEFRVDFLIIQMDTDFMRRQDVPAAYRIELTNLLPAEVATAMRNKIIEIISPDLYQQYAQRIIFAIAVDSIECWFLPIYFPNRPRTAAKTTNCIATLNTVLPQAEGFSIHAKEEKYYRTISRNFLKKRDLERFAQRNSSLGLFLNELQKVKQEL
;
A
#
# COMPACT_ATOMS: atom_id res chain seq x y z
N MET A 1 19.73 -0.43 2.49
CA MET A 1 18.42 -0.68 3.11
C MET A 1 17.64 -1.58 2.18
N ASP A 2 17.09 -2.64 2.72
CA ASP A 2 16.47 -3.73 1.99
C ASP A 2 15.00 -3.90 2.44
N PHE A 3 14.05 -3.76 1.51
CA PHE A 3 12.63 -3.88 1.77
C PHE A 3 12.07 -5.13 1.11
N GLY A 4 11.39 -5.98 1.88
CA GLY A 4 10.53 -7.02 1.35
C GLY A 4 9.12 -6.46 1.17
N VAL A 5 8.50 -6.68 0.01
CA VAL A 5 7.16 -6.17 -0.29
C VAL A 5 6.18 -7.32 -0.49
N ILE A 6 5.14 -7.29 0.32
CA ILE A 6 3.98 -8.19 0.26
C ILE A 6 2.80 -7.32 -0.16
N SER A 7 2.18 -7.60 -1.32
CA SER A 7 1.11 -6.77 -1.88
C SER A 7 0.06 -7.59 -2.63
N GLU A 8 -1.04 -6.94 -3.01
CA GLU A 8 -2.08 -7.59 -3.79
C GLU A 8 -1.69 -7.82 -5.25
N GLY A 9 -0.80 -6.98 -5.81
CA GLY A 9 -0.43 -7.12 -7.21
C GLY A 9 0.89 -6.45 -7.58
N PRO A 10 1.42 -6.76 -8.79
CA PRO A 10 2.65 -6.15 -9.29
C PRO A 10 2.54 -4.62 -9.46
N THR A 11 1.35 -4.13 -9.79
CA THR A 11 1.09 -2.68 -9.92
C THR A 11 1.23 -1.96 -8.58
N ASP A 12 0.83 -2.61 -7.49
CA ASP A 12 0.92 -2.07 -6.15
C ASP A 12 2.39 -2.01 -5.70
N GLN A 13 3.18 -3.06 -6.01
CA GLN A 13 4.64 -3.09 -5.78
C GLN A 13 5.33 -1.91 -6.47
N LEU A 14 4.99 -1.65 -7.72
CA LEU A 14 5.55 -0.56 -8.50
C LEU A 14 5.20 0.83 -7.92
N VAL A 15 3.99 1.00 -7.38
CA VAL A 15 3.60 2.24 -6.70
C VAL A 15 4.39 2.42 -5.42
N LEU A 16 4.51 1.36 -4.60
CA LEU A 16 5.30 1.38 -3.36
C LEU A 16 6.77 1.68 -3.63
N GLU A 17 7.36 1.08 -4.67
CA GLU A 17 8.74 1.36 -5.09
C GLU A 17 8.97 2.85 -5.32
N ASN A 18 8.10 3.50 -6.11
CA ASN A 18 8.22 4.93 -6.39
C ASN A 18 7.99 5.81 -5.13
N ILE A 19 7.10 5.38 -4.21
CA ILE A 19 6.92 6.06 -2.92
C ILE A 19 8.20 5.95 -2.07
N LEU A 20 8.80 4.76 -1.98
CA LEU A 20 10.03 4.53 -1.21
C LEU A 20 11.18 5.36 -1.76
N PHE A 21 11.42 5.32 -3.08
CA PHE A 21 12.45 6.15 -3.71
C PHE A 21 12.25 7.64 -3.45
N GLY A 22 11.01 8.12 -3.52
CA GLY A 22 10.70 9.52 -3.23
C GLY A 22 10.82 9.89 -1.76
N PHE A 23 10.36 9.03 -0.86
CA PHE A 23 10.37 9.28 0.59
C PHE A 23 11.80 9.29 1.17
N PHE A 24 12.61 8.31 0.79
CA PHE A 24 14.00 8.21 1.25
C PHE A 24 14.97 9.05 0.41
N GLU A 25 14.53 9.56 -0.74
CA GLU A 25 15.37 10.29 -1.71
C GLU A 25 16.57 9.46 -2.18
N ASP A 26 16.41 8.13 -2.21
CA ASP A 26 17.41 7.16 -2.59
C ASP A 26 16.85 6.15 -3.62
N LYS A 27 17.47 6.06 -4.78
CA LYS A 27 17.10 5.11 -5.84
C LYS A 27 17.89 3.79 -5.78
N ASN A 28 18.80 3.66 -4.82
CA ASN A 28 19.60 2.45 -4.63
C ASN A 28 19.00 1.54 -3.54
N LEU A 29 17.79 1.82 -3.07
CA LEU A 29 17.07 0.93 -2.17
C LEU A 29 16.86 -0.42 -2.86
N LEU A 30 17.08 -1.50 -2.13
CA LEU A 30 16.74 -2.84 -2.58
C LEU A 30 15.28 -3.10 -2.23
N ILE A 31 14.48 -3.41 -3.25
CA ILE A 31 13.05 -3.67 -3.08
C ILE A 31 12.75 -5.05 -3.65
N ASN A 32 12.47 -5.99 -2.76
CA ASN A 32 12.28 -7.40 -3.06
C ASN A 32 10.80 -7.75 -3.06
N PRO A 33 10.18 -8.08 -4.19
CA PRO A 33 8.81 -8.57 -4.25
C PRO A 33 8.74 -9.99 -3.67
N LEU A 34 8.13 -10.11 -2.48
CA LEU A 34 7.96 -11.40 -1.79
C LEU A 34 6.62 -12.05 -2.16
N GLN A 35 5.56 -11.22 -2.31
CA GLN A 35 4.22 -11.62 -2.71
C GLN A 35 3.53 -10.45 -3.44
N PRO A 36 3.04 -10.66 -4.69
CA PRO A 36 3.37 -11.78 -5.58
C PRO A 36 4.85 -11.75 -5.99
N LYS A 37 5.39 -12.92 -6.31
CA LYS A 37 6.71 -13.01 -6.94
C LYS A 37 6.64 -12.53 -8.39
N PRO A 38 7.77 -12.11 -9.00
CA PRO A 38 7.79 -11.69 -10.40
C PRO A 38 7.13 -12.74 -11.32
N GLY A 39 6.19 -12.28 -12.15
CA GLY A 39 5.44 -13.13 -13.07
C GLY A 39 4.20 -13.82 -12.46
N GLU A 40 3.95 -13.67 -11.16
CA GLU A 40 2.78 -14.21 -10.51
C GLU A 40 1.66 -13.17 -10.39
N SER A 41 0.42 -13.62 -10.34
CA SER A 41 -0.74 -12.82 -9.94
C SER A 41 -0.91 -12.84 -8.43
N GLY A 42 -1.37 -11.73 -7.86
CA GLY A 42 -1.72 -11.64 -6.44
C GLY A 42 -3.19 -11.28 -6.22
N ASN A 43 -3.59 -11.22 -4.98
CA ASN A 43 -4.85 -10.70 -4.47
C ASN A 43 -4.79 -10.64 -2.93
N TRP A 44 -5.83 -10.07 -2.29
CA TRP A 44 -5.93 -9.95 -0.83
C TRP A 44 -5.78 -11.29 -0.08
N ASP A 45 -6.35 -12.38 -0.59
CA ASP A 45 -6.27 -13.72 0.02
C ASP A 45 -4.84 -14.27 0.06
N LYS A 46 -4.08 -14.05 -1.02
CA LYS A 46 -2.66 -14.42 -1.07
C LYS A 46 -1.81 -13.60 -0.09
N VAL A 47 -2.13 -12.31 0.12
CA VAL A 47 -1.45 -11.48 1.13
C VAL A 47 -1.68 -12.07 2.52
N PHE A 48 -2.92 -12.38 2.90
CA PHE A 48 -3.21 -13.01 4.18
C PHE A 48 -2.53 -14.37 4.35
N LYS A 49 -2.58 -15.22 3.33
CA LYS A 49 -1.90 -16.52 3.34
C LYS A 49 -0.38 -16.39 3.51
N TYR A 50 0.23 -15.40 2.85
CA TYR A 50 1.65 -15.13 3.03
C TYR A 50 1.95 -14.66 4.45
N CYS A 51 1.17 -13.75 5.01
CA CYS A 51 1.32 -13.27 6.39
C CYS A 51 1.19 -14.39 7.44
N ALA A 52 0.39 -15.44 7.16
CA ALA A 52 0.23 -16.62 8.02
C ALA A 52 1.28 -17.71 7.77
N SER A 53 2.20 -17.53 6.82
CA SER A 53 3.14 -18.57 6.38
C SER A 53 4.47 -18.52 7.12
N LYS A 54 5.22 -19.64 7.05
CA LYS A 54 6.61 -19.70 7.50
C LYS A 54 7.54 -18.80 6.68
N ASP A 55 7.19 -18.49 5.43
CA ASP A 55 7.96 -17.60 4.57
C ASP A 55 7.95 -16.17 5.12
N PHE A 56 6.83 -15.73 5.71
CA PHE A 56 6.75 -14.44 6.41
C PHE A 56 7.71 -14.38 7.59
N GLU A 57 7.71 -15.41 8.45
CA GLU A 57 8.63 -15.51 9.58
C GLU A 57 10.09 -15.56 9.09
N ALA A 58 10.36 -16.37 8.07
CA ALA A 58 11.71 -16.49 7.50
C ALA A 58 12.22 -15.17 6.92
N ALA A 59 11.35 -14.35 6.31
CA ALA A 59 11.73 -13.03 5.80
C ALA A 59 12.17 -12.06 6.92
N LEU A 60 11.77 -12.30 8.18
CA LEU A 60 12.21 -11.52 9.34
C LEU A 60 13.40 -12.13 10.08
N THR A 61 13.54 -13.46 10.07
CA THR A 61 14.43 -14.21 11.00
C THR A 61 15.62 -14.88 10.33
N SER A 62 15.50 -15.23 9.03
CA SER A 62 16.55 -16.00 8.34
C SER A 62 17.83 -15.17 8.08
N GLU A 63 18.88 -15.86 7.66
CA GLU A 63 20.14 -15.25 7.23
C GLU A 63 19.95 -14.30 6.03
N PHE A 64 18.95 -14.60 5.17
CA PHE A 64 18.58 -13.77 4.00
C PHE A 64 17.40 -12.83 4.29
N ARG A 65 17.22 -12.45 5.56
CA ARG A 65 16.15 -11.54 5.95
C ARG A 65 16.30 -10.16 5.30
N VAL A 66 15.17 -9.52 5.05
CA VAL A 66 15.13 -8.10 4.67
C VAL A 66 15.27 -7.20 5.92
N ASP A 67 15.67 -5.95 5.75
CA ASP A 67 15.69 -4.99 6.86
C ASP A 67 14.27 -4.67 7.34
N PHE A 68 13.36 -4.43 6.39
CA PHE A 68 11.97 -4.07 6.65
C PHE A 68 11.01 -4.85 5.76
N LEU A 69 9.84 -5.23 6.31
CA LEU A 69 8.72 -5.82 5.57
C LEU A 69 7.61 -4.81 5.40
N ILE A 70 7.18 -4.58 4.16
CA ILE A 70 6.02 -3.76 3.83
C ILE A 70 4.86 -4.69 3.46
N ILE A 71 3.72 -4.53 4.13
CA ILE A 71 2.49 -5.24 3.85
C ILE A 71 1.51 -4.23 3.25
N GLN A 72 1.24 -4.36 1.96
CA GLN A 72 0.23 -3.57 1.28
C GLN A 72 -1.07 -4.37 1.16
N MET A 73 -2.18 -3.70 1.43
CA MET A 73 -3.52 -4.24 1.31
C MET A 73 -4.50 -3.13 0.89
N ASP A 74 -5.29 -3.39 -0.13
CA ASP A 74 -6.50 -2.62 -0.45
C ASP A 74 -7.64 -3.06 0.49
N THR A 75 -8.63 -2.22 0.73
CA THR A 75 -9.77 -2.60 1.58
C THR A 75 -11.07 -2.81 0.80
N ASP A 76 -11.05 -2.71 -0.52
CA ASP A 76 -12.22 -2.84 -1.38
C ASP A 76 -12.85 -4.24 -1.33
N PHE A 77 -12.04 -5.29 -1.13
CA PHE A 77 -12.51 -6.67 -1.00
C PHE A 77 -13.49 -6.86 0.15
N MET A 78 -13.43 -6.01 1.19
CA MET A 78 -14.33 -6.06 2.34
C MET A 78 -15.81 -5.86 1.98
N ARG A 79 -16.11 -5.28 0.82
CA ARG A 79 -17.47 -5.11 0.31
C ARG A 79 -18.01 -6.38 -0.35
N ARG A 80 -17.17 -7.38 -0.57
CA ARG A 80 -17.56 -8.63 -1.22
C ARG A 80 -18.25 -9.55 -0.22
N GLN A 81 -19.29 -10.23 -0.68
CA GLN A 81 -20.07 -11.16 0.15
C GLN A 81 -19.35 -12.49 0.39
N ASP A 82 -18.42 -12.85 -0.49
CA ASP A 82 -17.67 -14.11 -0.47
C ASP A 82 -16.44 -14.09 0.44
N VAL A 83 -16.15 -12.95 1.11
CA VAL A 83 -15.02 -12.87 2.06
C VAL A 83 -15.33 -13.72 3.30
N PRO A 84 -14.45 -14.66 3.70
CA PRO A 84 -14.63 -15.44 4.92
C PRO A 84 -14.70 -14.55 6.17
N ALA A 85 -15.50 -14.96 7.16
CA ALA A 85 -15.70 -14.21 8.39
C ALA A 85 -14.38 -13.88 9.12
N ALA A 86 -13.40 -14.80 9.07
CA ALA A 86 -12.07 -14.62 9.68
C ALA A 86 -11.32 -13.39 9.15
N TYR A 87 -11.61 -12.94 7.91
CA TYR A 87 -10.95 -11.80 7.27
C TYR A 87 -11.82 -10.55 7.21
N ARG A 88 -13.07 -10.61 7.69
CA ARG A 88 -13.99 -9.47 7.68
C ARG A 88 -13.67 -8.50 8.80
N ILE A 89 -13.87 -7.22 8.48
CA ILE A 89 -13.91 -6.11 9.42
C ILE A 89 -15.24 -5.40 9.22
N GLU A 90 -15.90 -5.00 10.28
CA GLU A 90 -17.07 -4.16 10.16
C GLU A 90 -16.64 -2.72 9.83
N LEU A 91 -17.07 -2.23 8.66
CA LEU A 91 -16.69 -0.92 8.14
C LEU A 91 -17.75 0.16 8.43
N THR A 92 -18.85 -0.19 9.10
CA THR A 92 -19.98 0.72 9.32
C THR A 92 -19.56 1.92 10.16
N ASN A 93 -19.77 3.13 9.63
CA ASN A 93 -19.47 4.40 10.29
C ASN A 93 -17.99 4.67 10.60
N LEU A 94 -17.05 3.90 10.07
CA LEU A 94 -15.62 4.15 10.25
C LEU A 94 -15.13 5.26 9.30
N LEU A 95 -14.29 6.14 9.83
CA LEU A 95 -13.50 7.07 9.03
C LEU A 95 -12.38 6.33 8.28
N PRO A 96 -11.87 6.84 7.15
CA PRO A 96 -10.82 6.17 6.40
C PRO A 96 -9.59 5.77 7.22
N ALA A 97 -9.15 6.60 8.16
CA ALA A 97 -8.04 6.26 9.04
C ALA A 97 -8.35 5.10 10.00
N GLU A 98 -9.61 5.01 10.46
CA GLU A 98 -10.07 3.92 11.31
C GLU A 98 -10.18 2.60 10.54
N VAL A 99 -10.62 2.66 9.27
CA VAL A 99 -10.62 1.50 8.36
C VAL A 99 -9.20 0.97 8.16
N ALA A 100 -8.23 1.85 7.89
CA ALA A 100 -6.84 1.45 7.73
C ALA A 100 -6.27 0.83 9.03
N THR A 101 -6.59 1.41 10.19
CA THR A 101 -6.18 0.88 11.51
C THR A 101 -6.82 -0.48 11.79
N ALA A 102 -8.10 -0.66 11.49
CA ALA A 102 -8.78 -1.93 11.68
C ALA A 102 -8.19 -3.04 10.79
N MET A 103 -7.85 -2.71 9.52
CA MET A 103 -7.17 -3.64 8.62
C MET A 103 -5.78 -4.01 9.13
N ARG A 104 -4.99 -3.03 9.56
CA ARG A 104 -3.69 -3.26 10.19
C ARG A 104 -3.81 -4.25 11.37
N ASN A 105 -4.76 -4.03 12.25
CA ASN A 105 -4.98 -4.91 13.41
C ASN A 105 -5.39 -6.33 12.98
N LYS A 106 -6.22 -6.46 11.94
CA LYS A 106 -6.58 -7.77 11.35
C LYS A 106 -5.36 -8.50 10.80
N ILE A 107 -4.45 -7.82 10.13
CA ILE A 107 -3.20 -8.42 9.64
C ILE A 107 -2.32 -8.87 10.81
N ILE A 108 -2.23 -8.08 11.89
CA ILE A 108 -1.49 -8.44 13.11
C ILE A 108 -2.04 -9.73 13.76
N GLU A 109 -3.37 -9.87 13.81
CA GLU A 109 -4.00 -11.11 14.30
C GLU A 109 -3.57 -12.34 13.48
N ILE A 110 -3.41 -12.17 12.16
CA ILE A 110 -3.02 -13.24 11.21
C ILE A 110 -1.53 -13.57 11.31
N ILE A 111 -0.67 -12.57 11.48
CA ILE A 111 0.78 -12.74 11.68
C ILE A 111 1.09 -13.51 12.98
N SER A 112 0.26 -13.47 13.96
CA SER A 112 0.46 -13.78 15.38
C SER A 112 0.93 -12.53 16.15
N PRO A 113 0.22 -12.20 17.23
CA PRO A 113 0.58 -11.06 18.08
C PRO A 113 2.00 -11.13 18.65
N ASP A 114 2.46 -12.32 19.03
CA ASP A 114 3.80 -12.53 19.61
C ASP A 114 4.90 -12.24 18.58
N LEU A 115 4.77 -12.78 17.35
CA LEU A 115 5.70 -12.51 16.27
C LEU A 115 5.69 -11.04 15.89
N TYR A 116 4.49 -10.43 15.79
CA TYR A 116 4.37 -9.00 15.52
C TYR A 116 5.07 -8.17 16.62
N GLN A 117 4.85 -8.47 17.89
CA GLN A 117 5.46 -7.73 19.00
C GLN A 117 7.00 -7.77 18.93
N GLN A 118 7.55 -8.92 18.58
CA GLN A 118 9.01 -9.12 18.48
C GLN A 118 9.62 -8.30 17.32
N TYR A 119 8.89 -8.14 16.19
CA TYR A 119 9.40 -7.51 14.97
C TYR A 119 8.62 -6.26 14.54
N ALA A 120 7.82 -5.66 15.44
CA ALA A 120 6.95 -4.52 15.14
C ALA A 120 7.66 -3.34 14.47
N GLN A 121 8.91 -3.10 14.85
CA GLN A 121 9.71 -2.01 14.29
C GLN A 121 10.14 -2.24 12.84
N ARG A 122 10.11 -3.51 12.38
CA ARG A 122 10.51 -3.90 11.03
C ARG A 122 9.32 -4.18 10.11
N ILE A 123 8.10 -4.15 10.64
CA ILE A 123 6.86 -4.39 9.88
C ILE A 123 6.15 -3.06 9.64
N ILE A 124 5.95 -2.73 8.38
CA ILE A 124 5.38 -1.48 7.89
C ILE A 124 4.06 -1.79 7.18
N PHE A 125 3.00 -1.04 7.50
CA PHE A 125 1.69 -1.24 6.89
C PHE A 125 1.38 -0.15 5.87
N ALA A 126 1.11 -0.57 4.64
CA ALA A 126 0.71 0.26 3.51
C ALA A 126 -0.77 -0.03 3.16
N ILE A 127 -1.69 0.34 4.05
CA ILE A 127 -3.11 0.04 3.88
C ILE A 127 -3.77 1.13 3.04
N ALA A 128 -4.22 0.79 1.84
CA ALA A 128 -4.96 1.69 0.99
C ALA A 128 -6.49 1.52 1.23
N VAL A 129 -7.12 2.58 1.72
CA VAL A 129 -8.58 2.56 1.95
C VAL A 129 -9.29 2.65 0.60
N ASP A 130 -10.15 1.67 0.34
CA ASP A 130 -10.65 1.25 -0.96
C ASP A 130 -9.54 0.59 -1.77
N SER A 131 -8.77 1.36 -2.52
CA SER A 131 -7.68 0.84 -3.34
C SER A 131 -6.52 1.82 -3.46
N ILE A 132 -5.36 1.33 -3.89
CA ILE A 132 -4.14 2.14 -4.05
C ILE A 132 -4.34 3.28 -5.05
N GLU A 133 -5.26 3.15 -6.00
CA GLU A 133 -5.60 4.21 -6.96
C GLU A 133 -6.16 5.47 -6.27
N CYS A 134 -6.72 5.34 -5.08
CA CYS A 134 -7.16 6.48 -4.30
C CYS A 134 -5.99 7.40 -3.89
N TRP A 135 -4.78 6.85 -3.76
CA TRP A 135 -3.58 7.63 -3.47
C TRP A 135 -3.16 8.55 -4.63
N PHE A 136 -3.62 8.27 -5.85
CA PHE A 136 -3.34 9.12 -7.02
C PHE A 136 -4.26 10.34 -7.11
N LEU A 137 -5.42 10.36 -6.45
CA LEU A 137 -6.37 11.47 -6.56
C LEU A 137 -5.78 12.83 -6.17
N PRO A 138 -4.97 12.97 -5.10
CA PRO A 138 -4.34 14.24 -4.77
C PRO A 138 -3.44 14.81 -5.86
N ILE A 139 -2.89 13.97 -6.75
CA ILE A 139 -2.03 14.39 -7.86
C ILE A 139 -2.84 15.20 -8.87
N TYR A 140 -4.02 14.68 -9.24
CA TYR A 140 -4.84 15.24 -10.33
C TYR A 140 -5.92 16.21 -9.86
N PHE A 141 -6.22 16.24 -8.56
CA PHE A 141 -7.24 17.12 -7.97
C PHE A 141 -6.68 18.07 -6.90
N PRO A 142 -5.58 18.83 -7.20
CA PRO A 142 -4.91 19.65 -6.18
C PRO A 142 -5.81 20.74 -5.60
N ASN A 143 -6.77 21.24 -6.39
CA ASN A 143 -7.70 22.31 -5.99
C ASN A 143 -9.09 21.81 -5.59
N ARG A 144 -9.29 20.49 -5.46
CA ARG A 144 -10.56 19.86 -5.10
C ARG A 144 -10.37 18.93 -3.89
N PRO A 145 -10.27 19.47 -2.67
CA PRO A 145 -9.90 18.69 -1.48
C PRO A 145 -10.85 17.51 -1.22
N ARG A 146 -12.16 17.67 -1.44
CA ARG A 146 -13.14 16.57 -1.28
C ARG A 146 -12.90 15.44 -2.29
N THR A 147 -12.51 15.75 -3.52
CA THR A 147 -12.19 14.75 -4.55
C THR A 147 -10.86 14.08 -4.25
N ALA A 148 -9.85 14.85 -3.84
CA ALA A 148 -8.54 14.34 -3.48
C ALA A 148 -8.59 13.36 -2.29
N ALA A 149 -9.52 13.56 -1.36
CA ALA A 149 -9.69 12.72 -0.18
C ALA A 149 -10.68 11.55 -0.36
N LYS A 150 -11.20 11.32 -1.58
CA LYS A 150 -12.13 10.20 -1.82
C LYS A 150 -11.44 8.85 -1.58
N THR A 151 -12.25 7.92 -1.10
CA THR A 151 -11.87 6.52 -0.85
C THR A 151 -12.83 5.54 -1.52
N THR A 152 -13.54 5.97 -2.57
CA THR A 152 -14.45 5.11 -3.34
C THR A 152 -14.47 5.55 -4.80
N ASN A 153 -14.65 4.58 -5.71
CA ASN A 153 -14.71 4.83 -7.15
C ASN A 153 -13.50 5.64 -7.69
N CYS A 154 -12.31 5.35 -7.17
CA CYS A 154 -11.11 6.14 -7.46
C CYS A 154 -10.68 6.03 -8.92
N ILE A 155 -10.70 4.83 -9.52
CA ILE A 155 -10.39 4.64 -10.96
C ILE A 155 -11.37 5.43 -11.83
N ALA A 156 -12.67 5.33 -11.58
CA ALA A 156 -13.66 6.09 -12.34
C ALA A 156 -13.44 7.61 -12.21
N THR A 157 -13.07 8.08 -11.02
CA THR A 157 -12.75 9.50 -10.78
C THR A 157 -11.47 9.90 -11.52
N LEU A 158 -10.40 9.10 -11.48
CA LEU A 158 -9.16 9.34 -12.22
C LEU A 158 -9.39 9.39 -13.73
N ASN A 159 -10.20 8.48 -14.27
CA ASN A 159 -10.51 8.43 -15.69
C ASN A 159 -11.27 9.65 -16.22
N THR A 160 -11.77 10.52 -15.35
CA THR A 160 -12.33 11.83 -15.79
C THR A 160 -11.26 12.83 -16.19
N VAL A 161 -10.01 12.63 -15.79
CA VAL A 161 -8.90 13.58 -16.03
C VAL A 161 -7.69 12.95 -16.74
N LEU A 162 -7.44 11.65 -16.55
CA LEU A 162 -6.29 10.96 -17.13
C LEU A 162 -6.19 11.06 -18.67
N PRO A 163 -7.29 10.96 -19.45
CA PRO A 163 -7.20 11.11 -20.91
C PRO A 163 -6.59 12.44 -21.34
N GLN A 164 -6.92 13.52 -20.64
CA GLN A 164 -6.38 14.85 -20.94
C GLN A 164 -4.97 15.06 -20.34
N ALA A 165 -4.72 14.52 -19.13
CA ALA A 165 -3.46 14.74 -18.42
C ALA A 165 -2.35 13.82 -18.89
N GLU A 166 -2.65 12.55 -19.19
CA GLU A 166 -1.67 11.49 -19.45
C GLU A 166 -1.87 10.77 -20.79
N GLY A 167 -2.98 11.05 -21.50
CA GLY A 167 -3.29 10.44 -22.79
C GLY A 167 -3.87 9.03 -22.72
N PHE A 168 -4.30 8.54 -21.55
CA PHE A 168 -4.89 7.22 -21.38
C PHE A 168 -5.98 7.19 -20.29
N SER A 169 -6.73 6.08 -20.26
CA SER A 169 -7.63 5.71 -19.15
C SER A 169 -7.20 4.37 -18.56
N ILE A 170 -7.43 4.17 -17.27
CA ILE A 170 -7.19 2.89 -16.59
C ILE A 170 -8.43 2.00 -16.79
N HIS A 171 -8.31 0.95 -17.58
CA HIS A 171 -9.37 -0.06 -17.79
C HIS A 171 -9.01 -1.40 -17.15
N ALA A 172 -7.72 -1.64 -16.92
CA ALA A 172 -7.18 -2.82 -16.26
C ALA A 172 -5.93 -2.43 -15.47
N LYS A 173 -5.55 -3.24 -14.47
CA LYS A 173 -4.31 -3.05 -13.70
C LYS A 173 -3.09 -3.44 -14.56
N GLU A 174 -2.71 -2.57 -15.51
CA GLU A 174 -1.53 -2.74 -16.35
C GLU A 174 -0.38 -1.85 -15.85
N GLU A 175 0.81 -2.41 -15.70
CA GLU A 175 1.99 -1.72 -15.15
C GLU A 175 2.30 -0.39 -15.84
N LYS A 176 2.09 -0.30 -17.17
CA LYS A 176 2.39 0.93 -17.93
C LYS A 176 1.66 2.17 -17.39
N TYR A 177 0.41 2.02 -16.94
CA TYR A 177 -0.38 3.12 -16.39
C TYR A 177 0.14 3.52 -14.99
N TYR A 178 0.37 2.53 -14.14
CA TYR A 178 0.85 2.76 -12.77
C TYR A 178 2.27 3.30 -12.76
N ARG A 179 3.12 2.83 -13.67
CA ARG A 179 4.47 3.36 -13.87
C ARG A 179 4.47 4.85 -14.23
N THR A 180 3.54 5.27 -15.09
CA THR A 180 3.41 6.67 -15.47
C THR A 180 2.93 7.53 -14.31
N ILE A 181 1.80 7.14 -13.67
CA ILE A 181 1.17 7.93 -12.61
C ILE A 181 2.05 8.00 -11.37
N SER A 182 2.60 6.87 -10.92
CA SER A 182 3.36 6.78 -9.65
C SER A 182 4.69 7.53 -9.68
N ARG A 183 5.21 7.93 -10.86
CA ARG A 183 6.39 8.82 -10.95
C ARG A 183 6.21 10.15 -10.21
N ASN A 184 4.98 10.59 -10.03
CA ASN A 184 4.66 11.77 -9.22
C ASN A 184 5.07 11.62 -7.77
N PHE A 185 5.22 10.40 -7.24
CA PHE A 185 5.68 10.12 -5.88
C PHE A 185 7.21 10.15 -5.71
N LEU A 186 7.99 10.22 -6.78
CA LEU A 186 9.46 10.26 -6.73
C LEU A 186 10.03 11.53 -6.10
N LYS A 187 9.22 12.57 -5.92
CA LYS A 187 9.64 13.83 -5.28
C LYS A 187 9.05 13.90 -3.88
N LYS A 188 9.89 13.83 -2.86
CA LYS A 188 9.49 13.84 -1.45
C LYS A 188 8.51 14.96 -1.10
N ARG A 189 8.82 16.21 -1.48
CA ARG A 189 7.96 17.37 -1.25
C ARG A 189 6.54 17.20 -1.81
N ASP A 190 6.43 16.63 -3.02
CA ASP A 190 5.14 16.40 -3.65
C ASP A 190 4.40 15.24 -2.99
N LEU A 191 5.11 14.16 -2.66
CA LEU A 191 4.58 13.01 -1.93
C LEU A 191 3.99 13.43 -0.56
N GLU A 192 4.72 14.22 0.22
CA GLU A 192 4.25 14.75 1.51
C GLU A 192 2.99 15.63 1.34
N ARG A 193 2.94 16.47 0.30
CA ARG A 193 1.77 17.27 -0.03
C ARG A 193 0.54 16.41 -0.40
N PHE A 194 0.75 15.31 -1.13
CA PHE A 194 -0.34 14.38 -1.48
C PHE A 194 -0.85 13.64 -0.24
N ALA A 195 0.05 13.20 0.63
CA ALA A 195 -0.28 12.51 1.87
C ALA A 195 -1.15 13.36 2.82
N GLN A 196 -0.96 14.68 2.87
CA GLN A 196 -1.83 15.58 3.63
C GLN A 196 -3.30 15.59 3.17
N ARG A 197 -3.59 15.07 1.97
CA ARG A 197 -4.91 15.05 1.35
C ARG A 197 -5.54 13.68 1.25
N ASN A 198 -4.78 12.63 1.54
CA ASN A 198 -5.26 11.25 1.60
C ASN A 198 -4.77 10.61 2.90
N SER A 199 -5.71 10.33 3.80
CA SER A 199 -5.38 9.89 5.16
C SER A 199 -4.65 8.55 5.19
N SER A 200 -4.99 7.59 4.32
CA SER A 200 -4.31 6.29 4.30
C SER A 200 -2.89 6.37 3.73
N LEU A 201 -2.65 7.20 2.72
CA LEU A 201 -1.29 7.51 2.27
C LEU A 201 -0.49 8.21 3.39
N GLY A 202 -1.13 9.14 4.11
CA GLY A 202 -0.52 9.81 5.26
C GLY A 202 -0.09 8.83 6.36
N LEU A 203 -0.94 7.85 6.69
CA LEU A 203 -0.61 6.80 7.65
C LEU A 203 0.58 5.97 7.19
N PHE A 204 0.64 5.60 5.91
CA PHE A 204 1.79 4.87 5.37
C PHE A 204 3.08 5.68 5.47
N LEU A 205 3.07 6.99 5.11
CA LEU A 205 4.26 7.81 5.27
C LEU A 205 4.68 7.97 6.74
N ASN A 206 3.75 7.98 7.69
CA ASN A 206 4.06 7.97 9.12
C ASN A 206 4.73 6.66 9.56
N GLU A 207 4.35 5.51 8.99
CA GLU A 207 5.05 4.25 9.22
C GLU A 207 6.51 4.33 8.68
N LEU A 208 6.71 4.88 7.47
CA LEU A 208 8.04 5.07 6.90
C LEU A 208 8.90 6.06 7.70
N GLN A 209 8.28 7.07 8.35
CA GLN A 209 9.00 8.00 9.20
C GLN A 209 9.63 7.33 10.43
N LYS A 210 9.01 6.29 10.99
CA LYS A 210 9.57 5.51 12.09
C LYS A 210 10.87 4.83 11.68
N VAL A 211 10.92 4.27 10.47
CA VAL A 211 12.14 3.66 9.91
C VAL A 211 13.31 4.65 9.87
N LYS A 212 13.05 5.92 9.50
CA LYS A 212 14.09 6.96 9.46
C LYS A 212 14.67 7.33 10.81
N GLN A 213 13.95 7.11 11.89
CA GLN A 213 14.39 7.44 13.26
C GLN A 213 15.30 6.34 13.84
N GLU A 214 15.32 5.15 13.22
CA GLU A 214 16.14 4.01 13.65
C GLU A 214 17.45 3.88 12.87
N LEU A 215 17.66 4.72 11.85
CA LEU A 215 18.87 4.82 11.03
C LEU A 215 19.80 5.92 11.56
#